data_1f21b6f76e167b19bce805e6c6a058b9
#
_entry.id   1f21b6f76e167b19bce805e6c6a058b9
#
_cell.length_a   1.000
_cell.length_b   1.000
_cell.length_c   1.000
_cell.angle_alpha   90.00
_cell.angle_beta   90.00
_cell.angle_gamma   90.00
#
_symmetry.space_group_name_H-M   'P 1'
#
loop_
_entity.id
_entity.type
_entity.pdbx_description
1 polymer ?
#
loop_
_entity_poly.entity_id
_entity_poly.type
_entity_poly.pdbx_seq_one_letter_code
_entity_poly.pdbx_strand_id
1 'polypeptide(L)'
;MARILIADDDELIAELAAEVLIDVGHACGWVTTAEEAWEVAHKRRPDILLLDQGLPGMSGVTLLRKFRGSPQFYDLPIIMFTAMRGADDEAQAIYAGAQDYIRKPFDPHALVSRISRVLAKRSGRPRHTDLKTTVLREAGLLRERESDARRII
;
A
#
# COMPACT_ATOMS: atom_id res chain seq x y z
N MET A 1 -3.10 1.33 -14.02
CA MET A 1 -2.91 0.07 -13.27
C MET A 1 -1.91 0.27 -12.15
N ALA A 2 -2.22 -0.20 -10.95
CA ALA A 2 -1.33 -0.12 -9.82
C ALA A 2 -1.00 -1.53 -9.29
N ARG A 3 0.13 -1.64 -8.61
CA ARG A 3 0.51 -2.85 -7.88
C ARG A 3 0.09 -2.68 -6.43
N ILE A 4 -0.74 -3.58 -5.96
CA ILE A 4 -1.34 -3.51 -4.64
C ILE A 4 -0.87 -4.72 -3.83
N LEU A 5 -0.26 -4.46 -2.69
CA LEU A 5 0.08 -5.51 -1.72
C LEU A 5 -0.94 -5.49 -0.60
N ILE A 6 -1.47 -6.66 -0.28
CA ILE A 6 -2.41 -6.84 0.83
C ILE A 6 -1.72 -7.65 1.91
N ALA A 7 -1.66 -7.12 3.12
CA ALA A 7 -1.14 -7.83 4.28
C ALA A 7 -2.30 -8.15 5.21
N ASP A 8 -2.71 -9.41 5.24
CA ASP A 8 -3.87 -9.87 6.00
C ASP A 8 -3.73 -11.36 6.29
N ASP A 9 -3.84 -11.77 7.53
CA ASP A 9 -3.76 -13.18 7.91
C ASP A 9 -5.02 -13.97 7.54
N ASP A 10 -6.12 -13.29 7.24
CA ASP A 10 -7.33 -13.91 6.68
C ASP A 10 -7.20 -13.97 5.16
N GLU A 11 -6.71 -15.08 4.66
CA GLU A 11 -6.46 -15.25 3.22
C GLU A 11 -7.74 -15.16 2.38
N LEU A 12 -8.88 -15.58 2.91
CA LEU A 12 -10.15 -15.47 2.19
C LEU A 12 -10.50 -14.01 1.92
N ILE A 13 -10.39 -13.17 2.93
CA ILE A 13 -10.67 -11.74 2.78
C ILE A 13 -9.65 -11.09 1.84
N ALA A 14 -8.37 -11.45 1.96
CA ALA A 14 -7.33 -10.94 1.06
C ALA A 14 -7.62 -11.32 -0.40
N GLU A 15 -8.00 -12.57 -0.62
CA GLU A 15 -8.33 -13.07 -1.96
C GLU A 15 -9.56 -12.36 -2.54
N LEU A 16 -10.61 -12.16 -1.74
CA LEU A 16 -11.80 -11.45 -2.18
C LEU A 16 -11.48 -10.00 -2.55
N ALA A 17 -10.69 -9.32 -1.74
CA ALA A 17 -10.27 -7.95 -2.03
C ALA A 17 -9.43 -7.91 -3.30
N ALA A 18 -8.51 -8.86 -3.46
CA ALA A 18 -7.67 -8.95 -4.67
C ALA A 18 -8.51 -9.15 -5.93
N GLU A 19 -9.52 -10.02 -5.89
CA GLU A 19 -10.41 -10.23 -7.03
C GLU A 19 -11.11 -8.95 -7.46
N VAL A 20 -11.64 -8.19 -6.50
CA VAL A 20 -12.30 -6.91 -6.78
C VAL A 20 -11.33 -5.94 -7.47
N LEU A 21 -10.11 -5.85 -6.98
CA LEU A 21 -9.12 -4.91 -7.49
C LEU A 21 -8.55 -5.35 -8.83
N ILE A 22 -8.36 -6.64 -9.04
CA ILE A 22 -7.91 -7.19 -10.32
C ILE A 22 -8.96 -6.93 -11.41
N ASP A 23 -10.24 -7.07 -11.07
CA ASP A 23 -11.34 -6.84 -12.02
C ASP A 23 -11.39 -5.39 -12.53
N VAL A 24 -10.88 -4.45 -11.77
CA VAL A 24 -10.80 -3.04 -12.21
C VAL A 24 -9.43 -2.67 -12.76
N GLY A 25 -8.56 -3.65 -13.02
CA GLY A 25 -7.32 -3.46 -13.76
C GLY A 25 -6.05 -3.33 -12.93
N HIS A 26 -6.08 -3.58 -11.63
CA HIS A 26 -4.88 -3.57 -10.81
C HIS A 26 -4.22 -4.95 -10.74
N ALA A 27 -2.94 -4.96 -10.39
CA ALA A 27 -2.23 -6.19 -10.03
C ALA A 27 -2.19 -6.30 -8.52
N CYS A 28 -2.50 -7.47 -7.97
CA CYS A 28 -2.56 -7.69 -6.54
C CYS A 28 -1.79 -8.93 -6.13
N GLY A 29 -1.14 -8.85 -4.97
CA GLY A 29 -0.60 -10.00 -4.26
C GLY A 29 -0.93 -9.83 -2.79
N TRP A 30 -0.86 -10.90 -2.02
CA TRP A 30 -1.07 -10.80 -0.58
C TRP A 30 -0.08 -11.65 0.20
N VAL A 31 0.14 -11.24 1.42
CA VAL A 31 0.98 -11.90 2.41
C VAL A 31 0.20 -12.01 3.71
N THR A 32 0.62 -12.88 4.60
CA THR A 32 -0.13 -13.18 5.83
C THR A 32 0.56 -12.72 7.10
N THR A 33 1.77 -12.21 7.02
CA THR A 33 2.53 -11.71 8.17
C THR A 33 3.13 -10.34 7.88
N ALA A 34 3.46 -9.62 8.95
CA ALA A 34 4.12 -8.32 8.83
C ALA A 34 5.53 -8.46 8.23
N GLU A 35 6.25 -9.51 8.61
CA GLU A 35 7.60 -9.78 8.10
C GLU A 35 7.59 -10.00 6.60
N GLU A 36 6.64 -10.78 6.11
CA GLU A 36 6.49 -10.99 4.67
C GLU A 36 6.16 -9.70 3.93
N ALA A 37 5.29 -8.87 4.50
CA ALA A 37 4.95 -7.58 3.91
C ALA A 37 6.18 -6.69 3.78
N TRP A 38 7.00 -6.64 4.82
CA TRP A 38 8.24 -5.89 4.83
C TRP A 38 9.23 -6.39 3.77
N GLU A 39 9.42 -7.70 3.71
CA GLU A 39 10.34 -8.31 2.74
C GLU A 39 9.89 -8.12 1.30
N VAL A 40 8.61 -8.34 1.03
CA VAL A 40 8.06 -8.18 -0.33
C VAL A 40 8.16 -6.73 -0.78
N ALA A 41 7.85 -5.79 0.11
CA ALA A 41 7.95 -4.37 -0.22
C ALA A 41 9.38 -3.94 -0.59
N HIS A 42 10.39 -4.54 0.06
CA HIS A 42 11.79 -4.27 -0.28
C HIS A 42 12.20 -4.89 -1.61
N LYS A 43 11.73 -6.08 -1.91
CA LYS A 43 12.03 -6.74 -3.18
C LYS A 43 11.39 -6.02 -4.35
N ARG A 44 10.16 -5.54 -4.14
CA ARG A 44 9.42 -4.85 -5.18
C ARG A 44 8.41 -3.92 -4.52
N ARG A 45 8.70 -2.63 -4.57
CA ARG A 45 7.86 -1.61 -3.96
C ARG A 45 6.45 -1.64 -4.55
N PRO A 46 5.41 -1.86 -3.74
CA PRO A 46 4.04 -1.71 -4.22
C PRO A 46 3.70 -0.23 -4.42
N ASP A 47 2.66 0.02 -5.19
CA ASP A 47 2.12 1.38 -5.33
C ASP A 47 1.24 1.76 -4.14
N ILE A 48 0.65 0.76 -3.51
CA ILE A 48 -0.17 0.94 -2.31
C ILE A 48 -0.18 -0.36 -1.50
N LEU A 49 -0.26 -0.22 -0.18
CA LEU A 49 -0.35 -1.33 0.75
C LEU A 49 -1.69 -1.25 1.49
N LEU A 50 -2.44 -2.35 1.46
CA LEU A 50 -3.59 -2.56 2.35
C LEU A 50 -3.10 -3.37 3.55
N LEU A 51 -3.32 -2.88 4.75
CA LEU A 51 -2.67 -3.40 5.93
C LEU A 51 -3.67 -3.68 7.04
N ASP A 52 -3.79 -4.94 7.43
CA ASP A 52 -4.62 -5.32 8.57
C ASP A 52 -3.90 -5.03 9.88
N GLN A 53 -4.66 -4.63 10.89
CA GLN A 53 -4.13 -4.39 12.22
C GLN A 53 -3.77 -5.69 12.94
N GLY A 54 -4.53 -6.74 12.74
CA GLY A 54 -4.42 -7.99 13.49
C GLY A 54 -3.42 -8.99 12.95
N LEU A 55 -2.28 -8.56 12.45
CA LEU A 55 -1.26 -9.47 11.92
C LEU A 55 -0.52 -10.22 13.02
N PRO A 56 -0.12 -11.50 12.77
CA PRO A 56 0.71 -12.22 13.73
C PRO A 56 2.06 -11.54 13.93
N GLY A 57 2.54 -11.55 15.15
CA GLY A 57 3.87 -11.09 15.53
C GLY A 57 4.03 -9.58 15.66
N MET A 58 3.45 -8.81 14.77
CA MET A 58 3.56 -7.35 14.78
C MET A 58 2.24 -6.75 14.33
N SER A 59 1.70 -5.79 15.09
CA SER A 59 0.45 -5.13 14.71
C SER A 59 0.63 -4.30 13.44
N GLY A 60 -0.48 -4.09 12.72
CA GLY A 60 -0.45 -3.27 11.52
C GLY A 60 0.03 -1.85 11.76
N VAL A 61 -0.39 -1.21 12.85
CA VAL A 61 0.08 0.14 13.19
C VAL A 61 1.57 0.17 13.48
N THR A 62 2.11 -0.86 14.11
CA THR A 62 3.56 -0.96 14.34
C THR A 62 4.32 -1.07 13.02
N LEU A 63 3.83 -1.90 12.10
CA LEU A 63 4.43 -2.01 10.77
C LEU A 63 4.30 -0.70 9.99
N LEU A 64 3.16 -0.04 10.07
CA LEU A 64 2.94 1.28 9.47
C LEU A 64 3.99 2.28 9.93
N ARG A 65 4.23 2.36 11.24
CA ARG A 65 5.25 3.25 11.80
C ARG A 65 6.65 2.89 11.30
N LYS A 66 6.91 1.60 11.15
CA LYS A 66 8.20 1.12 10.62
C LYS A 66 8.40 1.57 9.18
N PHE A 67 7.37 1.48 8.34
CA PHE A 67 7.44 2.01 6.98
C PHE A 67 7.64 3.53 6.97
N ARG A 68 6.93 4.26 7.81
CA ARG A 68 7.06 5.73 7.89
C ARG A 68 8.43 6.18 8.37
N GLY A 69 9.10 5.37 9.19
CA GLY A 69 10.46 5.64 9.63
C GLY A 69 11.55 5.24 8.65
N SER A 70 11.19 4.61 7.53
CA SER A 70 12.15 4.16 6.52
C SER A 70 12.30 5.19 5.41
N PRO A 71 13.52 5.58 5.03
CA PRO A 71 13.73 6.49 3.90
C PRO A 71 13.17 5.96 2.58
N GLN A 72 13.09 4.64 2.43
CA GLN A 72 12.54 4.02 1.22
C GLN A 72 11.02 4.06 1.15
N PHE A 73 10.34 4.12 2.29
CA PHE A 73 8.89 3.91 2.36
C PHE A 73 8.11 4.97 3.11
N TYR A 74 8.77 6.08 3.51
CA TYR A 74 8.07 7.11 4.29
C TYR A 74 6.84 7.67 3.56
N ASP A 75 6.84 7.62 2.25
CA ASP A 75 5.76 8.13 1.40
C ASP A 75 4.93 7.01 0.73
N LEU A 76 5.16 5.74 1.10
CA LEU A 76 4.36 4.64 0.57
C LEU A 76 2.90 4.81 0.98
N PRO A 77 1.95 4.84 0.02
CA PRO A 77 0.54 4.89 0.38
C PRO A 77 0.13 3.62 1.15
N ILE A 78 -0.42 3.80 2.32
CA ILE A 78 -0.88 2.71 3.18
C ILE A 78 -2.31 3.01 3.64
N ILE A 79 -3.21 2.07 3.38
CA ILE A 79 -4.58 2.11 3.86
C ILE A 79 -4.73 1.00 4.89
N MET A 80 -5.24 1.33 6.08
CA MET A 80 -5.59 0.29 7.05
C MET A 80 -6.84 -0.43 6.58
N PHE A 81 -6.81 -1.75 6.63
CA PHE A 81 -7.88 -2.62 6.14
C PHE A 81 -8.19 -3.66 7.22
N THR A 82 -9.14 -3.35 8.10
CA THR A 82 -9.26 -4.10 9.34
C THR A 82 -10.68 -4.13 9.88
N ALA A 83 -10.97 -5.17 10.68
CA ALA A 83 -12.25 -5.32 11.38
C ALA A 83 -12.35 -4.42 12.62
N MET A 84 -11.26 -3.78 13.06
CA MET A 84 -11.30 -2.89 14.21
C MET A 84 -12.13 -1.65 13.91
N ARG A 85 -13.06 -1.32 14.80
CA ARG A 85 -14.12 -0.34 14.53
C ARG A 85 -14.15 0.86 15.47
N GLY A 86 -13.26 0.92 16.45
CA GLY A 86 -13.21 2.04 17.36
C GLY A 86 -12.80 3.32 16.66
N ALA A 87 -13.42 4.45 17.01
CA ALA A 87 -13.00 5.75 16.50
C ALA A 87 -11.54 6.05 16.87
N ASP A 88 -11.11 5.57 18.03
CA ASP A 88 -9.73 5.73 18.49
C ASP A 88 -8.76 4.91 17.63
N ASP A 89 -9.16 3.72 17.18
CA ASP A 89 -8.33 2.89 16.30
C ASP A 89 -8.09 3.57 14.97
N GLU A 90 -9.13 4.15 14.38
CA GLU A 90 -9.02 4.90 13.14
C GLU A 90 -8.15 6.14 13.31
N ALA A 91 -8.39 6.91 14.39
CA ALA A 91 -7.61 8.10 14.68
C ALA A 91 -6.13 7.78 14.90
N GLN A 92 -5.81 6.70 15.61
CA GLN A 92 -4.43 6.27 15.82
C GLN A 92 -3.76 5.88 14.51
N ALA A 93 -4.46 5.18 13.62
CA ALA A 93 -3.92 4.78 12.32
C ALA A 93 -3.61 6.01 11.45
N ILE A 94 -4.53 6.95 11.37
CA ILE A 94 -4.33 8.18 10.60
C ILE A 94 -3.19 9.01 11.21
N TYR A 95 -3.14 9.15 12.52
CA TYR A 95 -2.06 9.85 13.21
C TYR A 95 -0.70 9.18 12.95
N ALA A 96 -0.67 7.85 12.90
CA ALA A 96 0.55 7.10 12.61
C ALA A 96 0.99 7.19 11.15
N GLY A 97 0.16 7.75 10.27
CA GLY A 97 0.52 8.02 8.89
C GLY A 97 -0.22 7.22 7.83
N ALA A 98 -1.33 6.56 8.19
CA ALA A 98 -2.18 5.92 7.18
C ALA A 98 -2.91 6.99 6.36
N GLN A 99 -3.03 6.77 5.06
CA GLN A 99 -3.74 7.69 4.18
C GLN A 99 -5.25 7.51 4.24
N ASP A 100 -5.70 6.33 4.63
CA ASP A 100 -7.13 6.05 4.76
C ASP A 100 -7.35 4.81 5.62
N TYR A 101 -8.61 4.48 5.86
CA TYR A 101 -9.01 3.39 6.72
C TYR A 101 -10.26 2.73 6.13
N ILE A 102 -10.19 1.44 5.85
CA ILE A 102 -11.31 0.66 5.31
C ILE A 102 -11.69 -0.41 6.33
N ARG A 103 -12.94 -0.43 6.71
CA ARG A 103 -13.47 -1.40 7.69
C ARG A 103 -13.94 -2.66 7.01
N LYS A 104 -13.68 -3.79 7.65
CA LYS A 104 -14.24 -5.08 7.25
C LYS A 104 -15.58 -5.32 7.97
N PRO A 105 -16.56 -5.95 7.34
CA PRO A 105 -16.60 -6.37 5.95
C PRO A 105 -16.61 -5.15 5.00
N PHE A 106 -15.91 -5.28 3.88
CA PHE A 106 -15.79 -4.16 2.96
C PHE A 106 -16.87 -4.17 1.88
N ASP A 107 -17.24 -2.97 1.44
CA ASP A 107 -18.03 -2.79 0.24
C ASP A 107 -17.10 -2.69 -0.97
N PRO A 108 -17.28 -3.51 -2.03
CA PRO A 108 -16.40 -3.48 -3.20
C PRO A 108 -16.26 -2.09 -3.86
N HIS A 109 -17.35 -1.35 -3.97
CA HIS A 109 -17.30 0.00 -4.55
C HIS A 109 -16.51 0.96 -3.67
N ALA A 110 -16.69 0.89 -2.37
CA ALA A 110 -15.93 1.72 -1.42
C ALA A 110 -14.45 1.38 -1.47
N LEU A 111 -14.09 0.10 -1.55
CA LEU A 111 -12.71 -0.34 -1.65
C LEU A 111 -12.05 0.27 -2.89
N VAL A 112 -12.65 0.09 -4.05
CA VAL A 112 -12.13 0.63 -5.32
C VAL A 112 -12.01 2.14 -5.26
N SER A 113 -13.05 2.83 -4.77
CA SER A 113 -13.10 4.28 -4.69
C SER A 113 -12.01 4.85 -3.79
N ARG A 114 -11.81 4.27 -2.62
CA ARG A 114 -10.79 4.74 -1.67
C ARG A 114 -9.38 4.53 -2.20
N ILE A 115 -9.12 3.39 -2.82
CA ILE A 115 -7.82 3.12 -3.43
C ILE A 115 -7.56 4.09 -4.58
N SER A 116 -8.53 4.29 -5.46
CA SER A 116 -8.41 5.24 -6.57
C SER A 116 -8.11 6.65 -6.07
N ARG A 117 -8.78 7.08 -5.00
CA ARG A 117 -8.56 8.41 -4.42
C ARG A 117 -7.15 8.57 -3.86
N VAL A 118 -6.65 7.57 -3.15
CA VAL A 118 -5.30 7.60 -2.58
C VAL A 118 -4.26 7.62 -3.69
N LEU A 119 -4.44 6.79 -4.72
CA LEU A 119 -3.52 6.75 -5.87
C LEU A 119 -3.53 8.06 -6.65
N ALA A 120 -4.69 8.69 -6.81
CA ALA A 120 -4.80 9.98 -7.51
C ALA A 120 -4.06 11.09 -6.77
N LYS A 121 -4.17 11.16 -5.44
CA LYS A 121 -3.43 12.12 -4.63
C LYS A 121 -1.92 11.91 -4.73
N ARG A 122 -1.50 10.64 -4.73
CA ARG A 122 -0.10 10.30 -4.82
C ARG A 122 0.52 10.71 -6.15
N SER A 123 -0.20 10.53 -7.25
CA SER A 123 0.32 10.87 -8.58
C SER A 123 0.60 12.36 -8.76
N GLY A 124 -0.03 13.21 -7.93
CA GLY A 124 0.23 14.65 -7.93
C GLY A 124 1.39 15.09 -7.05
N ARG A 125 2.10 14.17 -6.38
CA ARG A 125 3.19 14.48 -5.47
C ARG A 125 4.50 13.85 -5.94
N PRO A 126 5.61 14.60 -5.98
CA PRO A 126 6.91 13.99 -6.26
C PRO A 126 7.30 13.06 -5.12
N ARG A 127 7.82 11.91 -5.46
CA ARG A 127 8.36 10.96 -4.48
C ARG A 127 9.75 11.41 -4.05
N HIS A 128 10.19 10.91 -2.91
CA HIS A 128 11.55 11.08 -2.45
C HIS A 128 12.59 10.75 -3.52
N THR A 129 12.39 9.67 -4.26
CA THR A 129 13.30 9.23 -5.32
C THR A 129 13.01 9.87 -6.68
N ASP A 130 11.81 10.41 -6.89
CA ASP A 130 11.40 10.93 -8.18
C ASP A 130 12.15 12.20 -8.55
N LEU A 131 12.47 13.07 -7.60
CA LEU A 131 13.25 14.27 -7.85
C LEU A 131 14.64 13.91 -8.36
N LYS A 132 15.30 12.96 -7.72
CA LYS A 132 16.62 12.48 -8.15
C LYS A 132 16.54 11.85 -9.54
N THR A 133 15.53 11.02 -9.77
CA THR A 133 15.29 10.37 -11.05
C THR A 133 15.05 11.41 -12.16
N THR A 134 14.24 12.42 -11.87
CA THR A 134 13.94 13.49 -12.83
C THR A 134 15.20 14.26 -13.20
N VAL A 135 16.00 14.62 -12.22
CA VAL A 135 17.27 15.33 -12.46
C VAL A 135 18.21 14.50 -13.33
N LEU A 136 18.34 13.21 -13.03
CA LEU A 136 19.20 12.30 -13.80
C LEU A 136 18.69 12.11 -15.23
N ARG A 137 17.37 12.05 -15.40
CA ARG A 137 16.75 11.91 -16.72
C ARG A 137 16.95 13.15 -17.56
N GLU A 138 16.77 14.33 -16.99
CA GLU A 138 17.00 15.60 -17.66
C GLU A 138 18.47 15.78 -18.07
N ALA A 139 19.37 15.23 -17.26
CA ALA A 139 20.79 15.22 -17.57
C ALA A 139 21.18 14.12 -18.57
N GLY A 140 20.22 13.29 -19.02
CA GLY A 140 20.48 12.18 -19.95
C GLY A 140 21.21 11.01 -19.33
N LEU A 141 21.24 10.91 -18.02
CA LEU A 141 21.99 9.88 -17.29
C LEU A 141 21.13 8.68 -16.88
N LEU A 142 19.81 8.74 -17.07
CA LEU A 142 18.89 7.70 -16.63
C LEU A 142 17.84 7.43 -17.70
N ARG A 143 17.62 6.14 -17.99
CA ARG A 143 16.56 5.72 -18.90
C ARG A 143 15.25 5.50 -18.14
N GLU A 144 14.12 5.70 -18.82
CA GLU A 144 12.83 5.36 -18.26
C GLU A 144 12.69 3.85 -18.05
N ARG A 145 12.09 3.47 -16.92
CA ARG A 145 11.86 2.08 -16.57
C ARG A 145 10.38 1.80 -16.31
N GLU A 146 9.54 2.24 -17.18
CA GLU A 146 8.09 2.03 -17.04
C GLU A 146 7.72 0.56 -16.93
N SER A 147 8.42 -0.31 -17.64
CA SER A 147 8.14 -1.75 -17.61
C SER A 147 8.34 -2.35 -16.20
N ASP A 148 9.30 -1.84 -15.44
CA ASP A 148 9.56 -2.32 -14.09
C ASP A 148 8.41 -1.98 -13.13
N ALA A 149 7.77 -0.84 -13.34
CA ALA A 149 6.65 -0.40 -12.50
C ALA A 149 5.39 -1.25 -12.68
N ARG A 150 5.29 -2.01 -13.76
CA ARG A 150 4.10 -2.80 -14.12
C ARG A 150 4.18 -4.27 -13.71
N ARG A 151 5.31 -4.72 -13.22
CA ARG A 151 5.47 -6.13 -12.83
C ARG A 151 4.70 -6.42 -11.56
N ILE A 152 4.12 -7.63 -11.53
CA ILE A 152 3.40 -8.14 -10.37
C ILE A 152 4.41 -8.56 -9.29
N ILE A 153 4.00 -8.39 -8.03
CA ILE A 153 4.79 -8.76 -6.85
C ILE A 153 5.05 -10.27 -6.79
#